data_894b6c3f096b1357eae3391e0e659fef
#
_entry.id   894b6c3f096b1357eae3391e0e659fef
#
_cell.length_a   1.000
_cell.length_b   1.000
_cell.length_c   1.000
_cell.angle_alpha   90.00
_cell.angle_beta   90.00
_cell.angle_gamma   90.00
#
_symmetry.space_group_name_H-M   'P 1'
#
loop_
_entity.id
_entity.type
_entity.pdbx_description
1 polymer ?
#
loop_
_entity_poly.entity_id
_entity_poly.type
_entity_poly.pdbx_seq_one_letter_code
_entity_poly.pdbx_strand_id
1 'polypeptide(L)'
;KEDLMLITEEDIVTLPEGDPGKALEKLKAMIGLRALKQSIVQHLSYVYFIRERQKHGFDDTLPPLNMIFSGNPGTGKMTVAKMMGEIYHSVGILLRPNVTVQDGRQLTGDGGLTPQQGAEVLMNGAAGGILYIDHADVLPRSEWGLALFEALLSNLSTEECGDTIVVLGGYPERVDKMLEMNPALKNYFPYVFSFNDYTPEELMQIAENKLKEKAYVFHPKAREVFGELIRKAYENRDKNFGNALFVEKVVAAAIRHMSERTMKIRQERELTRQEMTTIRKDDIPVDSFELPKLERDVFDEEEIGRALEELDKMVGQTGIKKQIRDFVELARHYSHEG
;
A
#
# COMPACT_ATOMS: atom_id res chain seq x y z
N LYS A 1 -32.51 -16.05 -16.32
CA LYS A 1 -31.45 -15.86 -17.32
C LYS A 1 -31.21 -14.38 -17.39
N GLU A 2 -30.37 -13.86 -16.54
CA GLU A 2 -29.85 -12.50 -16.62
C GLU A 2 -28.68 -12.56 -17.59
N ASP A 3 -28.81 -11.91 -18.73
CA ASP A 3 -27.72 -11.64 -19.63
C ASP A 3 -26.75 -10.70 -18.92
N LEU A 4 -25.69 -11.26 -18.32
CA LEU A 4 -24.53 -10.49 -17.94
C LEU A 4 -23.94 -9.90 -19.23
N MET A 5 -24.20 -8.64 -19.47
CA MET A 5 -23.49 -7.86 -20.49
C MET A 5 -22.00 -7.93 -20.17
N LEU A 6 -21.29 -8.77 -20.90
CA LEU A 6 -19.84 -8.75 -20.94
C LEU A 6 -19.43 -7.44 -21.58
N ILE A 7 -18.89 -6.52 -20.79
CA ILE A 7 -18.23 -5.32 -21.32
C ILE A 7 -17.03 -5.82 -22.13
N THR A 8 -17.07 -5.63 -23.43
CA THR A 8 -16.00 -5.98 -24.36
C THR A 8 -14.93 -4.87 -24.35
N GLU A 9 -13.75 -5.16 -24.89
CA GLU A 9 -12.70 -4.14 -25.06
C GLU A 9 -13.17 -2.93 -25.93
N GLU A 10 -14.19 -3.11 -26.74
CA GLU A 10 -14.81 -2.07 -27.58
C GLU A 10 -15.73 -1.14 -26.81
N ASP A 11 -16.23 -1.54 -25.63
CA ASP A 11 -17.02 -0.70 -24.72
C ASP A 11 -16.13 0.25 -23.88
N ILE A 12 -14.81 0.13 -24.00
CA ILE A 12 -13.87 1.08 -23.39
C ILE A 12 -13.89 2.34 -24.27
N VAL A 13 -14.67 3.32 -23.84
CA VAL A 13 -14.71 4.64 -24.44
C VAL A 13 -13.29 5.11 -24.74
N THR A 14 -13.01 5.38 -26.02
CA THR A 14 -11.79 6.08 -26.43
C THR A 14 -11.81 7.44 -25.74
N LEU A 15 -10.98 7.56 -24.69
CA LEU A 15 -10.83 8.83 -23.97
C LEU A 15 -10.30 9.87 -24.95
N PRO A 16 -10.85 11.12 -24.94
CA PRO A 16 -10.41 12.16 -25.88
C PRO A 16 -8.92 12.48 -25.72
N GLU A 17 -8.37 13.07 -26.79
CA GLU A 17 -6.98 13.48 -26.95
C GLU A 17 -6.53 14.50 -25.90
N GLY A 18 -6.16 14.01 -24.78
CA GLY A 18 -5.42 14.65 -23.70
C GLY A 18 -4.90 13.54 -22.83
N ASP A 19 -3.67 13.52 -22.47
CA ASP A 19 -2.82 12.47 -21.88
C ASP A 19 -3.40 11.49 -20.81
N PRO A 20 -4.75 11.28 -20.63
CA PRO A 20 -5.29 10.21 -19.79
C PRO A 20 -4.87 8.83 -20.28
N GLY A 21 -4.60 8.70 -21.59
CA GLY A 21 -4.19 7.45 -22.19
C GLY A 21 -2.95 6.86 -21.58
N LYS A 22 -1.90 7.65 -21.33
CA LYS A 22 -0.63 7.12 -20.82
C LYS A 22 -0.74 6.58 -19.40
N ALA A 23 -1.42 7.27 -18.49
CA ALA A 23 -1.57 6.79 -17.11
C ALA A 23 -2.49 5.56 -17.05
N LEU A 24 -3.54 5.52 -17.86
CA LEU A 24 -4.42 4.37 -18.01
C LEU A 24 -3.69 3.18 -18.66
N GLU A 25 -2.84 3.42 -19.66
CA GLU A 25 -2.00 2.38 -20.24
C GLU A 25 -0.98 1.83 -19.24
N LYS A 26 -0.37 2.69 -18.43
CA LYS A 26 0.50 2.24 -17.32
C LYS A 26 -0.28 1.35 -16.34
N LEU A 27 -1.51 1.74 -15.96
CA LEU A 27 -2.38 0.93 -15.12
C LEU A 27 -2.71 -0.43 -15.75
N LYS A 28 -3.08 -0.43 -17.04
CA LYS A 28 -3.35 -1.67 -17.79
C LYS A 28 -2.12 -2.56 -17.89
N ALA A 29 -0.94 -1.97 -18.04
CA ALA A 29 0.34 -2.67 -18.17
C ALA A 29 0.90 -3.23 -16.84
N MET A 30 0.35 -2.84 -15.67
CA MET A 30 0.73 -3.44 -14.39
C MET A 30 0.55 -4.97 -14.45
N ILE A 31 1.45 -5.70 -13.79
CA ILE A 31 1.34 -7.14 -13.66
C ILE A 31 0.14 -7.47 -12.78
N GLY A 32 -0.62 -8.51 -13.13
CA GLY A 32 -1.74 -9.01 -12.33
C GLY A 32 -2.90 -8.03 -12.12
N LEU A 33 -3.55 -8.13 -10.96
CA LEU A 33 -4.59 -7.22 -10.46
C LEU A 33 -5.81 -7.08 -11.43
N ARG A 34 -6.20 -8.13 -12.13
CA ARG A 34 -7.26 -8.07 -13.18
C ARG A 34 -8.57 -7.48 -12.67
N ALA A 35 -9.10 -8.01 -11.56
CA ALA A 35 -10.36 -7.54 -11.00
C ALA A 35 -10.27 -6.07 -10.57
N LEU A 36 -9.16 -5.67 -9.93
CA LEU A 36 -8.91 -4.28 -9.56
C LEU A 36 -8.90 -3.36 -10.78
N LYS A 37 -8.18 -3.74 -11.84
CA LYS A 37 -8.12 -2.94 -13.08
C LYS A 37 -9.50 -2.75 -13.69
N GLN A 38 -10.31 -3.80 -13.74
CA GLN A 38 -11.70 -3.71 -14.22
C GLN A 38 -12.53 -2.76 -13.38
N SER A 39 -12.47 -2.87 -12.05
CA SER A 39 -13.19 -1.98 -11.14
C SER A 39 -12.77 -0.52 -11.28
N ILE A 40 -11.46 -0.26 -11.44
CA ILE A 40 -10.95 1.10 -11.67
C ILE A 40 -11.41 1.64 -13.04
N VAL A 41 -11.36 0.84 -14.09
CA VAL A 41 -11.82 1.26 -15.43
C VAL A 41 -13.32 1.59 -15.40
N GLN A 42 -14.14 0.76 -14.77
CA GLN A 42 -15.58 1.03 -14.59
C GLN A 42 -15.82 2.34 -13.84
N HIS A 43 -15.09 2.54 -12.73
CA HIS A 43 -15.16 3.76 -11.95
C HIS A 43 -14.77 4.99 -12.78
N LEU A 44 -13.66 4.94 -13.50
CA LEU A 44 -13.20 6.03 -14.35
C LEU A 44 -14.17 6.32 -15.51
N SER A 45 -14.75 5.29 -16.11
CA SER A 45 -15.76 5.43 -17.17
C SER A 45 -17.00 6.19 -16.68
N TYR A 46 -17.45 5.89 -15.45
CA TYR A 46 -18.55 6.60 -14.83
C TYR A 46 -18.21 8.07 -14.56
N VAL A 47 -17.06 8.34 -13.94
CA VAL A 47 -16.57 9.69 -13.65
C VAL A 47 -16.45 10.51 -14.94
N TYR A 48 -15.90 9.89 -15.98
CA TYR A 48 -15.75 10.51 -17.28
C TYR A 48 -17.11 10.85 -17.93
N PHE A 49 -18.06 9.93 -17.87
CA PHE A 49 -19.42 10.13 -18.37
C PHE A 49 -20.10 11.34 -17.69
N ILE A 50 -20.02 11.46 -16.37
CA ILE A 50 -20.59 12.61 -15.64
C ILE A 50 -19.91 13.91 -16.07
N ARG A 51 -18.57 13.93 -16.22
CA ARG A 51 -17.84 15.11 -16.70
C ARG A 51 -18.26 15.52 -18.10
N GLU A 52 -18.47 14.56 -19.00
CA GLU A 52 -18.91 14.85 -20.37
C GLU A 52 -20.32 15.43 -20.37
N ARG A 53 -21.22 14.91 -19.56
CA ARG A 53 -22.54 15.46 -19.37
C ARG A 53 -22.50 16.90 -18.85
N GLN A 54 -21.68 17.20 -17.87
CA GLN A 54 -21.46 18.56 -17.34
C GLN A 54 -20.99 19.52 -18.45
N LYS A 55 -20.07 19.11 -19.33
CA LYS A 55 -19.64 19.91 -20.48
C LYS A 55 -20.76 20.21 -21.45
N HIS A 56 -21.74 19.33 -21.59
CA HIS A 56 -22.96 19.54 -22.41
C HIS A 56 -24.08 20.29 -21.67
N GLY A 57 -23.80 20.85 -20.50
CA GLY A 57 -24.73 21.70 -19.75
C GLY A 57 -25.76 20.93 -18.91
N PHE A 58 -25.56 19.64 -18.69
CA PHE A 58 -26.38 18.88 -17.74
C PHE A 58 -25.92 19.19 -16.30
N ASP A 59 -26.90 19.30 -15.40
CA ASP A 59 -26.64 19.55 -13.95
C ASP A 59 -26.43 18.26 -13.20
N ASP A 60 -25.36 17.54 -13.54
CA ASP A 60 -24.95 16.32 -12.85
C ASP A 60 -23.87 16.67 -11.81
N THR A 61 -23.98 16.10 -10.62
CA THR A 61 -22.97 16.21 -9.58
C THR A 61 -22.09 14.97 -9.55
N LEU A 62 -20.77 15.16 -9.44
CA LEU A 62 -19.86 14.04 -9.18
C LEU A 62 -20.11 13.51 -7.77
N PRO A 63 -20.19 12.17 -7.59
CA PRO A 63 -20.19 11.60 -6.26
C PRO A 63 -18.84 11.86 -5.57
N PRO A 64 -18.77 11.72 -4.23
CA PRO A 64 -17.48 11.75 -3.54
C PRO A 64 -16.51 10.77 -4.19
N LEU A 65 -15.30 11.24 -4.55
CA LEU A 65 -14.28 10.42 -5.22
C LEU A 65 -13.27 9.83 -4.24
N ASN A 66 -13.49 10.01 -2.94
CA ASN A 66 -12.67 9.39 -1.93
C ASN A 66 -12.80 7.87 -1.96
N MET A 67 -11.72 7.16 -1.66
CA MET A 67 -11.66 5.71 -1.82
C MET A 67 -10.86 5.03 -0.74
N ILE A 68 -11.09 3.74 -0.56
CA ILE A 68 -10.33 2.88 0.34
C ILE A 68 -9.58 1.85 -0.51
N PHE A 69 -8.29 1.71 -0.26
CA PHE A 69 -7.41 0.71 -0.86
C PHE A 69 -7.12 -0.38 0.16
N SER A 70 -7.76 -1.53 -0.02
CA SER A 70 -7.65 -2.68 0.86
C SER A 70 -6.70 -3.72 0.28
N GLY A 71 -5.62 -4.06 0.98
CA GLY A 71 -4.66 -5.07 0.50
C GLY A 71 -3.38 -5.13 1.32
N ASN A 72 -2.68 -6.25 1.19
CA ASN A 72 -1.40 -6.51 1.87
C ASN A 72 -0.29 -5.55 1.40
N PRO A 73 0.84 -5.45 2.13
CA PRO A 73 1.98 -4.66 1.70
C PRO A 73 2.50 -5.10 0.32
N GLY A 74 3.02 -4.17 -0.47
CA GLY A 74 3.64 -4.48 -1.75
C GLY A 74 2.68 -4.91 -2.87
N THR A 75 1.36 -4.81 -2.70
CA THR A 75 0.37 -5.12 -3.74
C THR A 75 0.15 -4.00 -4.75
N GLY A 76 0.86 -2.88 -4.62
CA GLY A 76 0.82 -1.78 -5.59
C GLY A 76 -0.15 -0.65 -5.25
N LYS A 77 -0.72 -0.58 -4.04
CA LYS A 77 -1.66 0.47 -3.62
C LYS A 77 -1.14 1.88 -3.90
N MET A 78 0.08 2.20 -3.46
CA MET A 78 0.70 3.51 -3.69
C MET A 78 0.93 3.81 -5.17
N THR A 79 1.32 2.80 -5.94
CA THR A 79 1.54 2.94 -7.39
C THR A 79 0.24 3.29 -8.10
N VAL A 80 -0.85 2.61 -7.74
CA VAL A 80 -2.19 2.89 -8.30
C VAL A 80 -2.69 4.26 -7.84
N ALA A 81 -2.49 4.65 -6.58
CA ALA A 81 -2.86 6.00 -6.11
C ALA A 81 -2.19 7.11 -6.94
N LYS A 82 -0.90 6.96 -7.26
CA LYS A 82 -0.18 7.90 -8.13
C LYS A 82 -0.76 7.94 -9.55
N MET A 83 -1.07 6.78 -10.13
CA MET A 83 -1.71 6.70 -11.44
C MET A 83 -3.10 7.34 -11.43
N MET A 84 -3.89 7.14 -10.38
CA MET A 84 -5.20 7.79 -10.22
C MET A 84 -5.07 9.31 -10.15
N GLY A 85 -4.03 9.83 -9.45
CA GLY A 85 -3.73 11.26 -9.43
C GLY A 85 -3.44 11.82 -10.82
N GLU A 86 -2.59 11.13 -11.61
CA GLU A 86 -2.30 11.50 -13.01
C GLU A 86 -3.58 11.49 -13.86
N ILE A 87 -4.42 10.45 -13.73
CA ILE A 87 -5.66 10.30 -14.48
C ILE A 87 -6.66 11.40 -14.10
N TYR A 88 -6.95 11.61 -12.82
CA TYR A 88 -7.90 12.62 -12.37
C TYR A 88 -7.48 14.04 -12.74
N HIS A 89 -6.17 14.32 -12.68
CA HIS A 89 -5.64 15.59 -13.15
C HIS A 89 -5.87 15.77 -14.65
N SER A 90 -5.60 14.74 -15.46
CA SER A 90 -5.74 14.79 -16.91
C SER A 90 -7.19 15.01 -17.39
N VAL A 91 -8.18 14.56 -16.61
CA VAL A 91 -9.61 14.77 -16.88
C VAL A 91 -10.17 16.02 -16.19
N GLY A 92 -9.33 16.84 -15.59
CA GLY A 92 -9.71 18.12 -14.98
C GLY A 92 -10.49 18.01 -13.68
N ILE A 93 -10.33 16.90 -12.94
CA ILE A 93 -10.93 16.72 -11.61
C ILE A 93 -9.99 17.28 -10.54
N LEU A 94 -8.70 16.99 -10.63
CA LEU A 94 -7.69 17.50 -9.72
C LEU A 94 -6.91 18.62 -10.37
N LEU A 95 -6.52 19.60 -9.58
CA LEU A 95 -5.65 20.71 -10.00
C LEU A 95 -4.19 20.24 -10.20
N ARG A 96 -3.78 19.18 -9.46
CA ARG A 96 -2.42 18.64 -9.48
C ARG A 96 -2.45 17.12 -9.47
N PRO A 97 -1.52 16.44 -10.18
CA PRO A 97 -1.43 14.98 -10.18
C PRO A 97 -0.78 14.42 -8.90
N ASN A 98 -0.36 15.29 -7.98
CA ASN A 98 0.46 14.93 -6.83
C ASN A 98 -0.31 14.11 -5.80
N VAL A 99 0.38 13.13 -5.22
CA VAL A 99 -0.10 12.33 -4.09
C VAL A 99 0.73 12.68 -2.87
N THR A 100 0.12 13.30 -1.88
CA THR A 100 0.71 13.54 -0.57
C THR A 100 0.51 12.30 0.28
N VAL A 101 1.60 11.69 0.74
CA VAL A 101 1.59 10.42 1.46
C VAL A 101 1.79 10.65 2.94
N GLN A 102 0.94 10.04 3.75
CA GLN A 102 1.06 10.02 5.20
C GLN A 102 0.98 8.59 5.70
N ASP A 103 1.67 8.30 6.78
CA ASP A 103 1.58 7.02 7.47
C ASP A 103 0.71 7.18 8.72
N GLY A 104 -0.44 6.50 8.76
CA GLY A 104 -1.37 6.55 9.87
C GLY A 104 -0.72 6.18 11.22
N ARG A 105 0.31 5.35 11.22
CA ARG A 105 1.07 4.97 12.42
C ARG A 105 1.85 6.15 13.04
N GLN A 106 2.19 7.15 12.24
CA GLN A 106 2.92 8.35 12.67
C GLN A 106 1.99 9.49 13.07
N LEU A 107 0.70 9.36 12.78
CA LEU A 107 -0.31 10.37 13.11
C LEU A 107 -0.84 10.13 14.54
N THR A 108 0.03 10.23 15.52
CA THR A 108 -0.24 9.88 16.93
C THR A 108 -0.46 11.07 17.87
N GLY A 109 -0.33 12.29 17.38
CA GLY A 109 -0.80 13.48 18.10
C GLY A 109 0.21 14.29 18.89
N ASP A 110 1.49 13.95 18.90
CA ASP A 110 2.48 14.64 19.74
C ASP A 110 3.07 15.95 19.16
N GLY A 111 2.53 16.44 18.06
CA GLY A 111 3.01 17.67 17.41
C GLY A 111 2.49 18.98 18.04
N GLY A 112 1.81 18.94 19.20
CA GLY A 112 1.22 20.13 19.83
C GLY A 112 -0.01 20.68 19.08
N LEU A 113 -0.50 19.98 18.06
CA LEU A 113 -1.71 20.33 17.31
C LEU A 113 -2.94 19.66 17.91
N THR A 114 -4.09 20.33 17.82
CA THR A 114 -5.36 19.66 18.05
C THR A 114 -5.68 18.73 16.88
N PRO A 115 -6.52 17.70 17.05
CA PRO A 115 -6.95 16.83 15.94
C PRO A 115 -7.52 17.60 14.74
N GLN A 116 -8.28 18.67 15.00
CA GLN A 116 -8.82 19.55 13.97
C GLN A 116 -7.71 20.26 13.17
N GLN A 117 -6.74 20.86 13.86
CA GLN A 117 -5.58 21.48 13.22
C GLN A 117 -4.74 20.47 12.44
N GLY A 118 -4.57 19.26 12.98
CA GLY A 118 -3.92 18.17 12.30
C GLY A 118 -4.61 17.80 10.99
N ALA A 119 -5.94 17.68 10.99
CA ALA A 119 -6.73 17.41 9.79
C ALA A 119 -6.60 18.53 8.74
N GLU A 120 -6.65 19.80 9.17
CA GLU A 120 -6.48 20.96 8.29
C GLU A 120 -5.08 20.97 7.65
N VAL A 121 -4.03 20.70 8.41
CA VAL A 121 -2.64 20.62 7.89
C VAL A 121 -2.52 19.50 6.84
N LEU A 122 -3.10 18.34 7.09
CA LEU A 122 -3.09 17.22 6.13
C LEU A 122 -3.82 17.56 4.84
N MET A 123 -5.03 18.13 4.95
CA MET A 123 -5.85 18.51 3.80
C MET A 123 -5.20 19.62 2.99
N ASN A 124 -4.69 20.67 3.65
CA ASN A 124 -4.00 21.79 2.98
C ASN A 124 -2.71 21.34 2.30
N GLY A 125 -1.98 20.41 2.90
CA GLY A 125 -0.77 19.82 2.31
C GLY A 125 -1.02 19.02 1.03
N ALA A 126 -2.25 18.52 0.85
CA ALA A 126 -2.67 17.75 -0.31
C ALA A 126 -3.61 18.54 -1.25
N ALA A 127 -3.90 19.81 -0.95
CA ALA A 127 -4.91 20.61 -1.66
C ALA A 127 -4.76 20.54 -3.18
N GLY A 128 -5.84 20.22 -3.88
CA GLY A 128 -5.89 20.07 -5.34
C GLY A 128 -5.27 18.77 -5.88
N GLY A 129 -4.90 17.83 -5.01
CA GLY A 129 -4.33 16.52 -5.34
C GLY A 129 -4.94 15.39 -4.53
N ILE A 130 -4.18 14.33 -4.29
CA ILE A 130 -4.59 13.18 -3.47
C ILE A 130 -3.88 13.21 -2.13
N LEU A 131 -4.63 13.09 -1.03
CA LEU A 131 -4.12 12.72 0.28
C LEU A 131 -4.20 11.19 0.43
N TYR A 132 -3.07 10.51 0.42
CA TYR A 132 -3.01 9.07 0.66
C TYR A 132 -2.53 8.80 2.08
N ILE A 133 -3.38 8.20 2.90
CA ILE A 133 -3.04 7.80 4.27
C ILE A 133 -2.85 6.29 4.27
N ASP A 134 -1.59 5.85 4.31
CA ASP A 134 -1.30 4.42 4.47
C ASP A 134 -1.52 4.00 5.92
N HIS A 135 -1.84 2.74 6.14
CA HIS A 135 -2.19 2.24 7.48
C HIS A 135 -3.28 3.07 8.20
N ALA A 136 -4.25 3.59 7.45
CA ALA A 136 -5.35 4.38 8.03
C ALA A 136 -6.19 3.58 9.04
N ASP A 137 -6.17 2.25 8.93
CA ASP A 137 -6.83 1.30 9.83
C ASP A 137 -6.34 1.36 11.29
N VAL A 138 -5.20 2.01 11.56
CA VAL A 138 -4.70 2.19 12.92
C VAL A 138 -5.22 3.47 13.60
N LEU A 139 -5.67 4.46 12.82
CA LEU A 139 -6.12 5.74 13.37
C LEU A 139 -7.23 5.58 14.43
N PRO A 140 -8.29 4.78 14.22
CA PRO A 140 -9.35 4.63 15.21
C PRO A 140 -8.94 3.90 16.50
N ARG A 141 -7.69 3.46 16.62
CA ARG A 141 -7.21 2.70 17.78
C ARG A 141 -6.74 3.57 18.95
N SER A 142 -6.41 4.82 18.70
CA SER A 142 -6.05 5.80 19.71
C SER A 142 -7.11 6.88 19.79
N GLU A 143 -7.28 7.49 20.96
CA GLU A 143 -8.24 8.58 21.17
C GLU A 143 -7.94 9.76 20.23
N TRP A 144 -6.68 10.15 20.15
CA TRP A 144 -6.26 11.24 19.27
C TRP A 144 -6.45 10.88 17.78
N GLY A 145 -6.07 9.67 17.39
CA GLY A 145 -6.22 9.20 16.01
C GLY A 145 -7.67 9.10 15.58
N LEU A 146 -8.57 8.67 16.49
CA LEU A 146 -10.01 8.67 16.23
C LEU A 146 -10.53 10.10 16.04
N ALA A 147 -10.16 11.02 16.92
CA ALA A 147 -10.57 12.42 16.82
C ALA A 147 -10.01 13.10 15.55
N LEU A 148 -8.76 12.78 15.15
CA LEU A 148 -8.20 13.22 13.87
C LEU A 148 -9.01 12.67 12.67
N PHE A 149 -9.37 11.40 12.74
CA PHE A 149 -10.14 10.76 11.68
C PHE A 149 -11.53 11.37 11.54
N GLU A 150 -12.21 11.65 12.65
CA GLU A 150 -13.50 12.36 12.68
C GLU A 150 -13.37 13.80 12.13
N ALA A 151 -12.29 14.50 12.48
CA ALA A 151 -12.00 15.82 11.95
C ALA A 151 -11.76 15.79 10.42
N LEU A 152 -11.04 14.80 9.91
CA LEU A 152 -10.86 14.57 8.46
C LEU A 152 -12.22 14.34 7.77
N LEU A 153 -13.09 13.51 8.34
CA LEU A 153 -14.42 13.26 7.78
C LEU A 153 -15.29 14.53 7.79
N SER A 154 -15.21 15.34 8.86
CA SER A 154 -15.90 16.63 8.92
C SER A 154 -15.44 17.56 7.81
N ASN A 155 -14.14 17.65 7.55
CA ASN A 155 -13.59 18.47 6.47
C ASN A 155 -14.06 18.00 5.09
N LEU A 156 -14.19 16.68 4.87
CA LEU A 156 -14.72 16.14 3.60
C LEU A 156 -16.20 16.49 3.35
N SER A 157 -16.92 16.91 4.39
CA SER A 157 -18.33 17.32 4.28
C SER A 157 -18.50 18.78 3.91
N THR A 158 -17.43 19.59 3.88
CA THR A 158 -17.47 21.01 3.58
C THR A 158 -17.12 21.26 2.10
N GLU A 159 -17.80 22.23 1.46
CA GLU A 159 -17.54 22.63 0.07
C GLU A 159 -16.12 23.19 -0.12
N GLU A 160 -15.47 23.65 0.95
CA GLU A 160 -14.14 24.23 0.93
C GLU A 160 -13.01 23.21 0.61
N CYS A 161 -13.27 21.91 0.82
CA CYS A 161 -12.33 20.82 0.49
C CYS A 161 -12.49 20.25 -0.92
N GLY A 162 -13.25 20.90 -1.79
CA GLY A 162 -13.77 20.38 -3.08
C GLY A 162 -12.74 19.81 -4.07
N ASP A 163 -11.46 20.12 -3.93
CA ASP A 163 -10.43 19.72 -4.90
C ASP A 163 -9.43 18.68 -4.37
N THR A 164 -9.67 18.09 -3.20
CA THR A 164 -8.77 17.08 -2.62
C THR A 164 -9.47 15.73 -2.50
N ILE A 165 -8.88 14.70 -3.08
CA ILE A 165 -9.35 13.32 -2.94
C ILE A 165 -8.58 12.64 -1.83
N VAL A 166 -9.29 12.00 -0.89
CA VAL A 166 -8.65 11.22 0.18
C VAL A 166 -8.70 9.74 -0.16
N VAL A 167 -7.55 9.08 -0.03
CA VAL A 167 -7.39 7.64 -0.22
C VAL A 167 -6.88 7.03 1.07
N LEU A 168 -7.63 6.10 1.64
CA LEU A 168 -7.24 5.37 2.85
C LEU A 168 -6.67 4.01 2.46
N GLY A 169 -5.42 3.75 2.82
CA GLY A 169 -4.78 2.44 2.65
C GLY A 169 -4.83 1.63 3.94
N GLY A 170 -5.08 0.32 3.84
CA GLY A 170 -5.07 -0.55 5.01
C GLY A 170 -5.07 -2.03 4.66
N TYR A 171 -4.89 -2.87 5.70
CA TYR A 171 -4.99 -4.33 5.58
C TYR A 171 -6.44 -4.78 5.43
N PRO A 172 -6.74 -5.83 4.62
CA PRO A 172 -8.12 -6.25 4.33
C PRO A 172 -8.97 -6.44 5.58
N GLU A 173 -8.55 -7.32 6.48
CA GLU A 173 -9.30 -7.61 7.71
C GLU A 173 -9.52 -6.39 8.61
N ARG A 174 -8.59 -5.44 8.59
CA ARG A 174 -8.67 -4.23 9.41
C ARG A 174 -9.56 -3.18 8.79
N VAL A 175 -9.52 -3.05 7.45
CA VAL A 175 -10.43 -2.21 6.67
C VAL A 175 -11.86 -2.68 6.84
N ASP A 176 -12.11 -3.99 6.76
CA ASP A 176 -13.44 -4.57 6.96
C ASP A 176 -13.98 -4.24 8.36
N LYS A 177 -13.17 -4.43 9.40
CA LYS A 177 -13.54 -4.05 10.77
C LYS A 177 -13.81 -2.54 10.92
N MET A 178 -13.00 -1.70 10.29
CA MET A 178 -13.20 -0.24 10.31
C MET A 178 -14.54 0.15 9.68
N LEU A 179 -14.92 -0.50 8.58
CA LEU A 179 -16.21 -0.29 7.89
C LEU A 179 -17.40 -0.88 8.66
N GLU A 180 -17.20 -1.98 9.37
CA GLU A 180 -18.22 -2.58 10.26
C GLU A 180 -18.47 -1.69 11.49
N MET A 181 -17.40 -1.16 12.11
CA MET A 181 -17.51 -0.28 13.28
C MET A 181 -18.13 1.07 12.94
N ASN A 182 -17.89 1.58 11.73
CA ASN A 182 -18.44 2.85 11.27
C ASN A 182 -19.01 2.73 9.83
N PRO A 183 -20.24 2.22 9.67
CA PRO A 183 -20.87 2.09 8.37
C PRO A 183 -21.06 3.42 7.62
N ALA A 184 -21.10 4.55 8.34
CA ALA A 184 -21.23 5.88 7.74
C ALA A 184 -20.01 6.26 6.87
N LEU A 185 -18.86 5.60 7.07
CA LEU A 185 -17.69 5.80 6.21
C LEU A 185 -17.96 5.55 4.74
N LYS A 186 -18.88 4.66 4.39
CA LYS A 186 -19.26 4.38 3.01
C LYS A 186 -19.88 5.58 2.30
N ASN A 187 -20.42 6.55 3.04
CA ASN A 187 -20.94 7.78 2.46
C ASN A 187 -19.80 8.72 2.03
N TYR A 188 -18.68 8.70 2.73
CA TYR A 188 -17.49 9.50 2.41
C TYR A 188 -16.55 8.77 1.44
N PHE A 189 -16.47 7.45 1.55
CA PHE A 189 -15.61 6.57 0.76
C PHE A 189 -16.45 5.51 0.03
N PRO A 190 -17.19 5.90 -1.03
CA PRO A 190 -18.09 4.98 -1.72
C PRO A 190 -17.36 3.89 -2.50
N TYR A 191 -16.07 4.05 -2.74
CA TYR A 191 -15.26 3.11 -3.52
C TYR A 191 -14.26 2.38 -2.63
N VAL A 192 -14.36 1.06 -2.60
CA VAL A 192 -13.40 0.16 -1.95
C VAL A 192 -12.74 -0.70 -3.01
N PHE A 193 -11.44 -0.49 -3.21
CA PHE A 193 -10.64 -1.24 -4.18
C PHE A 193 -9.79 -2.29 -3.47
N SER A 194 -9.98 -3.55 -3.84
CA SER A 194 -9.26 -4.68 -3.25
C SER A 194 -8.02 -5.04 -4.06
N PHE A 195 -6.88 -5.04 -3.38
CA PHE A 195 -5.57 -5.40 -3.93
C PHE A 195 -5.20 -6.79 -3.43
N ASN A 196 -5.48 -7.80 -4.24
CA ASN A 196 -5.12 -9.18 -3.92
C ASN A 196 -3.61 -9.39 -3.96
N ASP A 197 -3.12 -10.40 -3.24
CA ASP A 197 -1.75 -10.85 -3.36
C ASP A 197 -1.45 -11.29 -4.79
N TYR A 198 -0.23 -11.02 -5.24
CA TYR A 198 0.27 -11.54 -6.52
C TYR A 198 0.50 -13.04 -6.45
N THR A 199 0.22 -13.75 -7.54
CA THR A 199 0.60 -15.15 -7.67
C THR A 199 2.11 -15.33 -7.78
N PRO A 200 2.67 -16.53 -7.55
CA PRO A 200 4.09 -16.78 -7.74
C PRO A 200 4.60 -16.43 -9.15
N GLU A 201 3.79 -16.65 -10.18
CA GLU A 201 4.10 -16.32 -11.56
C GLU A 201 4.16 -14.81 -11.78
N GLU A 202 3.21 -14.07 -11.19
CA GLU A 202 3.18 -12.60 -11.23
C GLU A 202 4.37 -12.00 -10.47
N LEU A 203 4.71 -12.55 -9.30
CA LEU A 203 5.89 -12.15 -8.53
C LEU A 203 7.20 -12.40 -9.30
N MET A 204 7.26 -13.51 -10.03
CA MET A 204 8.40 -13.79 -10.90
C MET A 204 8.51 -12.78 -12.05
N GLN A 205 7.39 -12.42 -12.68
CA GLN A 205 7.37 -11.37 -13.71
C GLN A 205 7.81 -10.02 -13.15
N ILE A 206 7.39 -9.68 -11.92
CA ILE A 206 7.82 -8.47 -11.23
C ILE A 206 9.34 -8.49 -11.03
N ALA A 207 9.93 -9.62 -10.61
CA ALA A 207 11.37 -9.78 -10.45
C ALA A 207 12.12 -9.55 -11.77
N GLU A 208 11.65 -10.18 -12.84
CA GLU A 208 12.26 -10.07 -14.17
C GLU A 208 12.20 -8.63 -14.71
N ASN A 209 11.07 -7.94 -14.52
CA ASN A 209 10.94 -6.54 -14.92
C ASN A 209 11.89 -5.63 -14.13
N LYS A 210 11.98 -5.81 -12.81
CA LYS A 210 12.91 -5.07 -11.94
C LYS A 210 14.37 -5.27 -12.34
N LEU A 211 14.74 -6.48 -12.69
CA LEU A 211 16.09 -6.78 -13.20
C LEU A 211 16.33 -6.13 -14.55
N LYS A 212 15.36 -6.23 -15.46
CA LYS A 212 15.45 -5.66 -16.82
C LYS A 212 15.62 -4.13 -16.78
N GLU A 213 14.89 -3.44 -15.90
CA GLU A 213 15.02 -1.99 -15.69
C GLU A 213 16.45 -1.58 -15.34
N LYS A 214 17.19 -2.46 -14.64
CA LYS A 214 18.58 -2.24 -14.21
C LYS A 214 19.61 -2.93 -15.12
N ALA A 215 19.18 -3.43 -16.27
CA ALA A 215 20.00 -4.18 -17.22
C ALA A 215 20.61 -5.49 -16.65
N TYR A 216 19.96 -6.10 -15.67
CA TYR A 216 20.32 -7.44 -15.17
C TYR A 216 19.40 -8.50 -15.79
N VAL A 217 19.91 -9.75 -15.83
CA VAL A 217 19.15 -10.92 -16.27
C VAL A 217 19.46 -12.12 -15.37
N PHE A 218 18.51 -13.02 -15.21
CA PHE A 218 18.76 -14.31 -14.58
C PHE A 218 19.46 -15.28 -15.54
N HIS A 219 20.46 -15.98 -15.06
CA HIS A 219 20.86 -17.24 -15.67
C HIS A 219 19.71 -18.27 -15.51
N PRO A 220 19.44 -19.18 -16.49
CA PRO A 220 18.31 -20.12 -16.40
C PRO A 220 18.21 -20.86 -15.06
N LYS A 221 19.33 -21.39 -14.55
CA LYS A 221 19.36 -22.06 -13.23
C LYS A 221 19.08 -21.12 -12.05
N ALA A 222 19.45 -19.85 -12.14
CA ALA A 222 19.12 -18.87 -11.12
C ALA A 222 17.63 -18.55 -11.12
N ARG A 223 17.04 -18.46 -12.32
CA ARG A 223 15.60 -18.25 -12.50
C ARG A 223 14.77 -19.35 -11.83
N GLU A 224 15.18 -20.62 -12.01
CA GLU A 224 14.54 -21.78 -11.39
C GLU A 224 14.59 -21.68 -9.86
N VAL A 225 15.77 -21.46 -9.29
CA VAL A 225 15.97 -21.35 -7.84
C VAL A 225 15.21 -20.15 -7.25
N PHE A 226 15.21 -19.02 -7.93
CA PHE A 226 14.46 -17.83 -7.52
C PHE A 226 12.95 -18.10 -7.54
N GLY A 227 12.45 -18.80 -8.57
CA GLY A 227 11.05 -19.21 -8.66
C GLY A 227 10.63 -20.17 -7.54
N GLU A 228 11.50 -21.11 -7.16
CA GLU A 228 11.27 -22.00 -6.02
C GLU A 228 11.22 -21.22 -4.69
N LEU A 229 12.10 -20.23 -4.51
CA LEU A 229 12.12 -19.38 -3.34
C LEU A 229 10.81 -18.57 -3.22
N ILE A 230 10.36 -17.95 -4.34
CA ILE A 230 9.08 -17.25 -4.38
C ILE A 230 7.92 -18.19 -4.01
N ARG A 231 7.89 -19.39 -4.60
CA ARG A 231 6.80 -20.35 -4.38
C ARG A 231 6.73 -20.78 -2.92
N LYS A 232 7.86 -21.10 -2.32
CA LYS A 232 7.94 -21.40 -0.88
C LYS A 232 7.49 -20.22 -0.01
N ALA A 233 7.91 -19.01 -0.34
CA ALA A 233 7.49 -17.81 0.38
C ALA A 233 5.98 -17.58 0.27
N TYR A 234 5.41 -17.83 -0.91
CA TYR A 234 3.98 -17.69 -1.15
C TYR A 234 3.16 -18.77 -0.41
N GLU A 235 3.61 -20.02 -0.38
CA GLU A 235 2.96 -21.12 0.34
C GLU A 235 2.95 -20.90 1.85
N ASN A 236 4.02 -20.32 2.38
CA ASN A 236 4.17 -20.02 3.81
C ASN A 236 3.76 -18.58 4.18
N ARG A 237 3.09 -17.87 3.26
CA ARG A 237 2.69 -16.49 3.49
C ARG A 237 1.66 -16.38 4.61
N ASP A 238 1.83 -15.34 5.40
CA ASP A 238 0.83 -14.86 6.33
C ASP A 238 0.09 -13.62 5.77
N LYS A 239 -0.81 -13.07 6.56
CA LYS A 239 -1.59 -11.87 6.22
C LYS A 239 -0.76 -10.58 6.01
N ASN A 240 0.54 -10.66 6.24
CA ASN A 240 1.43 -9.53 6.05
C ASN A 240 2.47 -9.81 4.95
N PHE A 241 2.22 -10.78 4.10
CA PHE A 241 3.10 -11.12 2.99
C PHE A 241 3.44 -9.88 2.15
N GLY A 242 4.72 -9.63 1.98
CA GLY A 242 5.24 -8.38 1.40
C GLY A 242 5.13 -8.26 -0.13
N ASN A 243 4.61 -9.28 -0.83
CA ASN A 243 4.37 -9.25 -2.27
C ASN A 243 5.58 -8.69 -3.07
N ALA A 244 5.39 -7.61 -3.84
CA ALA A 244 6.47 -6.98 -4.62
C ALA A 244 7.62 -6.45 -3.74
N LEU A 245 7.35 -6.01 -2.51
CA LEU A 245 8.41 -5.59 -1.58
C LEU A 245 9.30 -6.76 -1.15
N PHE A 246 8.72 -7.95 -0.98
CA PHE A 246 9.49 -9.17 -0.75
C PHE A 246 10.40 -9.44 -1.96
N VAL A 247 9.85 -9.43 -3.18
CA VAL A 247 10.62 -9.62 -4.43
C VAL A 247 11.76 -8.60 -4.54
N GLU A 248 11.50 -7.32 -4.25
CA GLU A 248 12.52 -6.26 -4.28
C GLU A 248 13.69 -6.54 -3.34
N LYS A 249 13.38 -6.99 -2.12
CA LYS A 249 14.41 -7.37 -1.13
C LYS A 249 15.27 -8.53 -1.62
N VAL A 250 14.65 -9.58 -2.19
CA VAL A 250 15.37 -10.75 -2.71
C VAL A 250 16.23 -10.38 -3.92
N VAL A 251 15.68 -9.59 -4.86
CA VAL A 251 16.43 -9.08 -6.02
C VAL A 251 17.63 -8.24 -5.58
N ALA A 252 17.45 -7.35 -4.62
CA ALA A 252 18.53 -6.52 -4.09
C ALA A 252 19.63 -7.37 -3.43
N ALA A 253 19.27 -8.40 -2.68
CA ALA A 253 20.22 -9.33 -2.09
C ALA A 253 20.98 -10.13 -3.15
N ALA A 254 20.29 -10.62 -4.17
CA ALA A 254 20.91 -11.34 -5.29
C ALA A 254 21.92 -10.46 -6.05
N ILE A 255 21.59 -9.19 -6.29
CA ILE A 255 22.52 -8.24 -6.92
C ILE A 255 23.74 -7.99 -6.03
N ARG A 256 23.56 -7.90 -4.71
CA ARG A 256 24.67 -7.73 -3.76
C ARG A 256 25.61 -8.95 -3.78
N HIS A 257 25.08 -10.18 -3.69
CA HIS A 257 25.89 -11.40 -3.76
C HIS A 257 26.62 -11.51 -5.09
N MET A 258 25.94 -11.18 -6.21
CA MET A 258 26.58 -11.08 -7.51
C MET A 258 27.75 -10.09 -7.51
N SER A 259 27.58 -8.92 -6.88
CA SER A 259 28.63 -7.92 -6.76
C SER A 259 29.85 -8.47 -5.98
N GLU A 260 29.62 -9.12 -4.86
CA GLU A 260 30.67 -9.76 -4.06
C GLU A 260 31.44 -10.83 -4.85
N ARG A 261 30.72 -11.69 -5.59
CA ARG A 261 31.31 -12.70 -6.45
C ARG A 261 32.13 -12.09 -7.58
N THR A 262 31.60 -11.09 -8.26
CA THR A 262 32.28 -10.46 -9.39
C THR A 262 33.50 -9.64 -8.95
N MET A 263 33.49 -9.02 -7.78
CA MET A 263 34.67 -8.32 -7.25
C MET A 263 35.82 -9.28 -6.93
N LYS A 264 35.59 -10.53 -6.54
CA LYS A 264 36.64 -11.53 -6.41
C LYS A 264 37.30 -11.85 -7.77
N ILE A 265 36.49 -12.02 -8.82
CA ILE A 265 36.98 -12.24 -10.18
C ILE A 265 37.79 -11.02 -10.70
N ARG A 266 37.33 -9.80 -10.37
CA ARG A 266 38.00 -8.55 -10.75
C ARG A 266 39.43 -8.45 -10.22
N GLN A 267 39.76 -9.07 -9.09
CA GLN A 267 41.12 -9.11 -8.54
C GLN A 267 42.09 -9.89 -9.40
N GLU A 268 41.59 -10.86 -10.19
CA GLU A 268 42.41 -11.74 -11.03
C GLU A 268 42.43 -11.30 -12.50
N ARG A 269 41.33 -10.75 -13.00
CA ARG A 269 41.17 -10.33 -14.41
C ARG A 269 40.04 -9.31 -14.60
N GLU A 270 39.95 -8.75 -15.76
CA GLU A 270 38.84 -7.91 -16.16
C GLU A 270 37.51 -8.69 -16.27
N LEU A 271 36.42 -8.05 -15.87
CA LEU A 271 35.07 -8.59 -15.94
C LEU A 271 34.51 -8.48 -17.37
N THR A 272 33.88 -9.51 -17.82
CA THR A 272 33.07 -9.45 -19.04
C THR A 272 31.73 -8.78 -18.79
N ARG A 273 31.09 -8.23 -19.84
CA ARG A 273 29.74 -7.66 -19.75
C ARG A 273 28.74 -8.68 -19.19
N GLN A 274 28.82 -9.93 -19.61
CA GLN A 274 27.92 -10.97 -19.11
C GLN A 274 28.09 -11.22 -17.60
N GLU A 275 29.31 -11.19 -17.08
CA GLU A 275 29.55 -11.35 -15.65
C GLU A 275 29.00 -10.19 -14.84
N MET A 276 28.95 -8.98 -15.40
CA MET A 276 28.40 -7.79 -14.75
C MET A 276 26.87 -7.69 -14.82
N THR A 277 26.21 -8.50 -15.65
CA THR A 277 24.76 -8.38 -15.87
C THR A 277 23.97 -9.64 -15.53
N THR A 278 24.64 -10.80 -15.35
CA THR A 278 23.97 -12.08 -15.17
C THR A 278 24.01 -12.58 -13.72
N ILE A 279 22.86 -12.66 -13.09
CA ILE A 279 22.67 -13.26 -11.77
C ILE A 279 22.75 -14.78 -11.91
N ARG A 280 23.63 -15.43 -11.16
CA ARG A 280 23.84 -16.89 -11.14
C ARG A 280 23.10 -17.53 -9.97
N LYS A 281 22.98 -18.86 -9.99
CA LYS A 281 22.35 -19.64 -8.93
C LYS A 281 22.91 -19.31 -7.53
N ASP A 282 24.22 -19.19 -7.43
CA ASP A 282 24.93 -18.97 -6.16
C ASP A 282 24.76 -17.52 -5.63
N ASP A 283 24.22 -16.63 -6.45
CA ASP A 283 23.88 -15.25 -6.06
C ASP A 283 22.51 -15.19 -5.36
N ILE A 284 21.65 -16.23 -5.50
CA ILE A 284 20.32 -16.24 -4.90
C ILE A 284 20.44 -16.57 -3.40
N PRO A 285 19.87 -15.75 -2.52
CA PRO A 285 20.03 -15.88 -1.05
C PRO A 285 19.08 -16.96 -0.47
N VAL A 286 19.25 -18.23 -0.83
CA VAL A 286 18.35 -19.32 -0.42
C VAL A 286 18.42 -19.58 1.08
N ASP A 287 19.63 -19.54 1.65
CA ASP A 287 19.88 -19.94 3.06
C ASP A 287 19.80 -18.75 4.05
N SER A 288 19.97 -17.53 3.53
CA SER A 288 20.01 -16.32 4.36
C SER A 288 18.70 -15.54 4.33
N PHE A 289 17.75 -15.91 3.46
CA PHE A 289 16.40 -15.41 3.51
C PHE A 289 15.63 -16.25 4.53
N GLU A 290 15.79 -15.94 5.81
CA GLU A 290 14.65 -16.06 6.69
C GLU A 290 13.53 -15.32 5.98
N LEU A 291 12.49 -16.07 5.54
CA LEU A 291 11.21 -15.49 5.18
C LEU A 291 10.98 -14.36 6.17
N PRO A 292 10.79 -13.10 5.74
CA PRO A 292 10.62 -12.06 6.72
C PRO A 292 9.59 -12.60 7.69
N LYS A 293 10.07 -13.11 8.85
CA LYS A 293 9.26 -13.12 10.03
C LYS A 293 8.96 -11.66 10.13
N LEU A 294 7.75 -11.31 9.71
CA LEU A 294 7.26 -10.01 10.04
C LEU A 294 7.72 -9.78 11.46
N GLU A 295 8.25 -8.60 11.68
CA GLU A 295 8.16 -8.06 12.99
C GLU A 295 6.72 -8.35 13.44
N ARG A 296 6.48 -9.55 13.98
CA ARG A 296 5.49 -9.71 15.00
C ARG A 296 5.83 -8.52 15.86
N ASP A 297 4.87 -7.74 16.26
CA ASP A 297 5.05 -6.85 17.39
C ASP A 297 5.84 -7.68 18.37
N VAL A 298 7.16 -7.60 18.27
CA VAL A 298 8.05 -8.42 19.10
C VAL A 298 7.84 -7.74 20.41
N PHE A 299 7.13 -8.43 21.27
CA PHE A 299 7.21 -8.13 22.67
C PHE A 299 8.69 -8.15 22.97
N ASP A 300 9.31 -6.98 22.97
CA ASP A 300 10.68 -6.83 23.43
C ASP A 300 10.63 -7.01 24.95
N GLU A 301 10.84 -8.25 25.36
CA GLU A 301 10.79 -8.64 26.76
C GLU A 301 11.79 -7.83 27.62
N GLU A 302 12.89 -7.35 27.01
CA GLU A 302 13.84 -6.46 27.70
C GLU A 302 13.27 -5.03 27.84
N GLU A 303 12.58 -4.54 26.84
CA GLU A 303 11.97 -3.21 26.87
C GLU A 303 10.76 -3.19 27.80
N ILE A 304 9.93 -4.23 27.76
CA ILE A 304 8.82 -4.43 28.69
C ILE A 304 9.34 -4.59 30.13
N GLY A 305 10.40 -5.37 30.33
CA GLY A 305 11.03 -5.52 31.64
C GLY A 305 11.49 -4.17 32.20
N ARG A 306 12.17 -3.37 31.38
CA ARG A 306 12.60 -2.00 31.77
C ARG A 306 11.43 -1.09 32.08
N ALA A 307 10.38 -1.10 31.26
CA ALA A 307 9.18 -0.29 31.47
C ALA A 307 8.44 -0.69 32.77
N LEU A 308 8.35 -1.98 33.07
CA LEU A 308 7.77 -2.48 34.31
C LEU A 308 8.61 -2.10 35.55
N GLU A 309 9.95 -2.12 35.45
CA GLU A 309 10.84 -1.63 36.53
C GLU A 309 10.69 -0.13 36.76
N GLU A 310 10.53 0.67 35.70
CA GLU A 310 10.25 2.12 35.84
C GLU A 310 8.88 2.36 36.47
N LEU A 311 7.87 1.59 36.06
CA LEU A 311 6.54 1.63 36.67
C LEU A 311 6.61 1.32 38.19
N ASP A 312 7.46 0.39 38.60
CA ASP A 312 7.63 0.05 40.02
C ASP A 312 8.30 1.16 40.84
N LYS A 313 9.19 1.94 40.26
CA LYS A 313 9.85 3.09 40.90
C LYS A 313 8.90 4.26 41.14
N MET A 314 7.75 4.31 40.45
CA MET A 314 6.75 5.36 40.67
C MET A 314 6.08 5.20 42.05
N VAL A 315 5.96 6.27 42.79
CA VAL A 315 5.34 6.24 44.13
C VAL A 315 3.82 6.26 44.02
N GLY A 316 3.16 5.31 44.68
CA GLY A 316 1.69 5.22 44.71
C GLY A 316 1.06 4.44 43.58
N GLN A 317 -0.24 4.60 43.36
CA GLN A 317 -1.04 4.04 42.27
C GLN A 317 -0.99 2.50 42.11
N THR A 318 -1.00 1.78 43.23
CA THR A 318 -0.92 0.31 43.27
C THR A 318 -1.97 -0.40 42.42
N GLY A 319 -3.18 0.17 42.29
CA GLY A 319 -4.26 -0.37 41.44
C GLY A 319 -3.93 -0.30 39.96
N ILE A 320 -3.38 0.82 39.51
CA ILE A 320 -2.99 1.01 38.07
C ILE A 320 -1.79 0.11 37.73
N LYS A 321 -0.80 0.01 38.62
CA LYS A 321 0.35 -0.89 38.44
C LYS A 321 -0.10 -2.34 38.26
N LYS A 322 -1.07 -2.79 39.04
CA LYS A 322 -1.63 -4.12 38.90
C LYS A 322 -2.33 -4.31 37.55
N GLN A 323 -3.18 -3.35 37.14
CA GLN A 323 -3.88 -3.44 35.87
C GLN A 323 -2.93 -3.48 34.66
N ILE A 324 -1.83 -2.70 34.68
CA ILE A 324 -0.82 -2.73 33.63
C ILE A 324 -0.12 -4.09 33.58
N ARG A 325 0.23 -4.67 34.71
CA ARG A 325 0.84 -6.02 34.73
C ARG A 325 -0.11 -7.09 34.23
N ASP A 326 -1.36 -7.08 34.70
CA ASP A 326 -2.40 -8.02 34.25
C ASP A 326 -2.61 -7.91 32.74
N PHE A 327 -2.54 -6.67 32.17
CA PHE A 327 -2.63 -6.43 30.74
C PHE A 327 -1.39 -6.97 29.98
N VAL A 328 -0.18 -6.76 30.49
CA VAL A 328 1.07 -7.30 29.90
C VAL A 328 1.06 -8.81 29.90
N GLU A 329 0.64 -9.46 31.00
CA GLU A 329 0.51 -10.92 31.06
C GLU A 329 -0.53 -11.46 30.08
N LEU A 330 -1.67 -10.79 29.96
CA LEU A 330 -2.71 -11.15 28.99
C LEU A 330 -2.18 -11.03 27.56
N ALA A 331 -1.45 -9.96 27.25
CA ALA A 331 -0.86 -9.75 25.94
C ALA A 331 0.23 -10.78 25.62
N ARG A 332 1.05 -11.19 26.63
CA ARG A 332 2.02 -12.30 26.49
C ARG A 332 1.31 -13.62 26.19
N HIS A 333 0.22 -13.91 26.88
CA HIS A 333 -0.55 -15.14 26.64
C HIS A 333 -1.05 -15.22 25.19
N TYR A 334 -1.62 -14.14 24.68
CA TYR A 334 -2.10 -14.10 23.29
C TYR A 334 -0.97 -14.08 22.24
N SER A 335 0.24 -13.64 22.58
CA SER A 335 1.39 -13.70 21.66
C SER A 335 1.98 -15.12 21.53
N HIS A 336 1.74 -16.01 22.50
CA HIS A 336 2.21 -17.40 22.47
C HIS A 336 1.22 -18.39 21.82
N GLU A 337 -0.04 -18.02 21.66
CA GLU A 337 -1.07 -18.88 21.05
C GLU A 337 -1.36 -18.56 19.56
N GLY A 338 -0.59 -17.64 18.91
CA GLY A 338 -0.82 -17.17 17.54
C GLY A 338 0.19 -17.72 16.51
#